data_41d6af0c08aef220fffbdb982a18f76b
#
_entry.id   41d6af0c08aef220fffbdb982a18f76b
#
_cell.length_a   1.000
_cell.length_b   1.000
_cell.length_c   1.000
_cell.angle_alpha   90.00
_cell.angle_beta   90.00
_cell.angle_gamma   90.00
#
_symmetry.space_group_name_H-M   'P 1'
#
loop_
_entity.id
_entity.type
_entity.pdbx_description
1 polymer ?
#
loop_
_entity_poly.entity_id
_entity_poly.type
_entity_poly.pdbx_seq_one_letter_code
_entity_poly.pdbx_strand_id
1 'polypeptide(L)'
;KDAGSLGLIAGCAGLAEILPEVLGWQKKEIKEPVLPEKFLVVCGSVNPITVKQLDYAEKNGFVRIRLTPEQKLNKEYFSEKDGKEWLDKFWDICSRNAKVIIDTNDPEGDNETERYAVEHNISRKEVRERIPAALGEIIGNMVQRGLKSSMLMTGGDTLLGCMHHLGDTELTPVGEYEIGIVLSQLV
;
A
#
# COMPACT_ATOMS: atom_id res chain seq x y z
N LYS A 1 12.09 -32.11 -19.00
CA LYS A 1 10.95 -31.87 -19.91
C LYS A 1 11.07 -30.43 -20.41
N ASP A 2 11.06 -30.28 -21.74
CA ASP A 2 11.27 -28.99 -22.37
C ASP A 2 10.15 -27.99 -22.04
N ALA A 3 10.40 -27.10 -21.08
CA ALA A 3 9.49 -26.00 -20.77
C ALA A 3 9.31 -25.05 -21.96
N GLY A 4 10.27 -24.98 -22.88
CA GLY A 4 10.21 -24.20 -24.10
C GLY A 4 9.16 -24.64 -25.12
N SER A 5 8.54 -25.80 -24.95
CA SER A 5 7.46 -26.32 -25.84
C SER A 5 6.05 -26.03 -25.27
N LEU A 6 5.93 -25.48 -24.05
CA LEU A 6 4.66 -25.18 -23.43
C LEU A 6 4.22 -23.76 -23.78
N GLY A 7 3.06 -23.63 -24.44
CA GLY A 7 2.50 -22.32 -24.82
C GLY A 7 1.93 -21.53 -23.60
N LEU A 8 1.58 -22.21 -22.51
CA LEU A 8 1.03 -21.61 -21.30
C LEU A 8 1.45 -22.44 -20.09
N ILE A 9 1.94 -21.76 -19.05
CA ILE A 9 2.32 -22.39 -17.78
C ILE A 9 1.57 -21.65 -16.65
N ALA A 10 0.95 -22.39 -15.75
CA ALA A 10 0.33 -21.86 -14.55
C ALA A 10 0.89 -22.60 -13.33
N GLY A 11 1.20 -21.85 -12.28
CA GLY A 11 1.73 -22.41 -11.03
C GLY A 11 1.82 -21.38 -9.93
N CYS A 12 2.29 -21.81 -8.75
CA CYS A 12 2.54 -20.98 -7.59
C CYS A 12 3.99 -20.44 -7.56
N ALA A 13 4.37 -19.75 -6.48
CA ALA A 13 5.69 -19.17 -6.28
C ALA A 13 6.83 -20.19 -6.49
N GLY A 14 6.66 -21.45 -6.03
CA GLY A 14 7.67 -22.49 -6.24
C GLY A 14 7.92 -22.86 -7.70
N LEU A 15 6.92 -22.72 -8.60
CA LEU A 15 7.16 -22.85 -10.03
C LEU A 15 7.96 -21.67 -10.57
N ALA A 16 7.60 -20.46 -10.14
CA ALA A 16 8.31 -19.25 -10.56
C ALA A 16 9.79 -19.28 -10.13
N GLU A 17 10.08 -19.82 -8.97
CA GLU A 17 11.43 -19.96 -8.42
C GLU A 17 12.35 -20.87 -9.28
N ILE A 18 11.79 -21.92 -9.88
CA ILE A 18 12.55 -22.88 -10.72
C ILE A 18 12.62 -22.45 -12.19
N LEU A 19 11.71 -21.61 -12.65
CA LEU A 19 11.64 -21.19 -14.06
C LEU A 19 12.94 -20.59 -14.60
N PRO A 20 13.65 -19.70 -13.89
CA PRO A 20 14.92 -19.15 -14.39
C PRO A 20 15.96 -20.21 -14.70
N GLU A 21 16.09 -21.23 -13.83
CA GLU A 21 17.00 -22.34 -14.03
C GLU A 21 16.63 -23.19 -15.25
N VAL A 22 15.34 -23.56 -15.34
CA VAL A 22 14.81 -24.38 -16.44
C VAL A 22 14.93 -23.67 -17.79
N LEU A 23 14.75 -22.36 -17.82
CA LEU A 23 14.83 -21.52 -19.03
C LEU A 23 16.25 -21.02 -19.33
N GLY A 24 17.23 -21.33 -18.48
CA GLY A 24 18.60 -20.89 -18.66
C GLY A 24 18.79 -19.37 -18.49
N TRP A 25 17.91 -18.72 -17.74
CA TRP A 25 18.02 -17.29 -17.49
C TRP A 25 19.18 -17.02 -16.52
N GLN A 26 19.96 -16.01 -16.83
CA GLN A 26 21.06 -15.59 -15.97
C GLN A 26 20.57 -14.53 -15.00
N LYS A 27 21.00 -14.66 -13.74
CA LYS A 27 20.76 -13.64 -12.72
C LYS A 27 21.52 -12.37 -13.10
N LYS A 28 20.80 -11.26 -13.25
CA LYS A 28 21.40 -9.96 -13.46
C LYS A 28 21.78 -9.37 -12.09
N GLU A 29 23.02 -8.91 -11.95
CA GLU A 29 23.40 -8.12 -10.78
C GLU A 29 22.58 -6.83 -10.76
N ILE A 30 21.83 -6.63 -9.70
CA ILE A 30 21.06 -5.42 -9.45
C ILE A 30 21.84 -4.61 -8.44
N LYS A 31 22.16 -3.36 -8.78
CA LYS A 31 22.72 -2.44 -7.80
C LYS A 31 21.68 -2.12 -6.75
N GLU A 32 22.02 -2.27 -5.49
CA GLU A 32 21.13 -1.86 -4.40
C GLU A 32 20.79 -0.38 -4.54
N PRO A 33 19.50 -0.03 -4.61
CA PRO A 33 19.10 1.36 -4.71
C PRO A 33 19.34 2.09 -3.39
N VAL A 34 19.72 3.36 -3.48
CA VAL A 34 19.75 4.24 -2.30
C VAL A 34 18.32 4.61 -1.96
N LEU A 35 17.82 4.08 -0.85
CA LEU A 35 16.48 4.36 -0.38
C LEU A 35 16.42 5.72 0.35
N PRO A 36 15.31 6.47 0.23
CA PRO A 36 15.07 7.64 1.05
C PRO A 36 15.09 7.29 2.55
N GLU A 37 15.51 8.25 3.37
CA GLU A 37 15.51 8.09 4.84
C GLU A 37 14.09 7.95 5.43
N LYS A 38 13.10 8.49 4.73
CA LYS A 38 11.69 8.44 5.15
C LYS A 38 11.05 7.14 4.70
N PHE A 39 10.20 6.61 5.56
CA PHE A 39 9.48 5.36 5.33
C PHE A 39 8.00 5.51 5.69
N LEU A 40 7.15 5.26 4.72
CA LEU A 40 5.69 5.33 4.85
C LEU A 40 5.07 3.95 4.63
N VAL A 41 4.39 3.42 5.64
CA VAL A 41 3.57 2.22 5.52
C VAL A 41 2.16 2.61 5.16
N VAL A 42 1.64 2.06 4.07
CA VAL A 42 0.27 2.25 3.59
C VAL A 42 -0.49 0.94 3.75
N CYS A 43 -1.35 0.86 4.76
CA CYS A 43 -2.02 -0.38 5.13
C CYS A 43 -3.53 -0.33 4.88
N GLY A 44 -3.97 -1.10 3.87
CA GLY A 44 -5.37 -1.45 3.65
C GLY A 44 -5.70 -2.90 4.01
N SER A 45 -4.74 -3.65 4.56
CA SER A 45 -4.90 -5.06 4.92
C SER A 45 -5.55 -5.21 6.29
N VAL A 46 -6.58 -6.04 6.38
CA VAL A 46 -7.25 -6.44 7.63
C VAL A 46 -6.70 -7.75 8.21
N ASN A 47 -5.60 -8.27 7.67
CA ASN A 47 -5.00 -9.50 8.16
C ASN A 47 -4.49 -9.33 9.60
N PRO A 48 -4.88 -10.19 10.56
CA PRO A 48 -4.48 -10.04 11.97
C PRO A 48 -2.95 -10.03 12.18
N ILE A 49 -2.19 -10.71 11.32
CA ILE A 49 -0.72 -10.69 11.39
C ILE A 49 -0.22 -9.29 11.03
N THR A 50 -0.74 -8.70 9.96
CA THR A 50 -0.39 -7.33 9.54
C THR A 50 -0.72 -6.33 10.65
N VAL A 51 -1.91 -6.43 11.25
CA VAL A 51 -2.31 -5.53 12.36
C VAL A 51 -1.32 -5.62 13.52
N LYS A 52 -0.92 -6.84 13.93
CA LYS A 52 0.11 -7.02 14.97
C LYS A 52 1.48 -6.43 14.59
N GLN A 53 1.85 -6.52 13.31
CA GLN A 53 3.08 -5.89 12.82
C GLN A 53 3.00 -4.35 12.90
N LEU A 54 1.84 -3.76 12.58
CA LEU A 54 1.62 -2.32 12.75
C LEU A 54 1.69 -1.89 14.22
N ASP A 55 1.09 -2.67 15.12
CA ASP A 55 1.15 -2.41 16.57
C ASP A 55 2.59 -2.47 17.09
N TYR A 56 3.39 -3.42 16.58
CA TYR A 56 4.80 -3.51 16.89
C TYR A 56 5.58 -2.30 16.36
N ALA A 57 5.33 -1.91 15.10
CA ALA A 57 5.98 -0.76 14.49
C ALA A 57 5.66 0.55 15.23
N GLU A 58 4.41 0.76 15.62
CA GLU A 58 3.96 1.91 16.42
C GLU A 58 4.73 1.99 17.76
N LYS A 59 4.86 0.86 18.47
CA LYS A 59 5.64 0.76 19.71
C LYS A 59 7.15 0.99 19.51
N ASN A 60 7.64 0.86 18.28
CA ASN A 60 9.03 1.05 17.89
C ASN A 60 9.28 2.34 17.09
N GLY A 61 8.48 3.36 17.35
CA GLY A 61 8.74 4.73 16.90
C GLY A 61 8.15 5.11 15.56
N PHE A 62 7.20 4.34 15.03
CA PHE A 62 6.38 4.79 13.91
C PHE A 62 5.22 5.65 14.44
N VAL A 63 4.94 6.74 13.76
CA VAL A 63 3.73 7.53 13.97
C VAL A 63 2.60 6.91 13.17
N ARG A 64 1.58 6.37 13.85
CA ARG A 64 0.44 5.71 13.21
C ARG A 64 -0.77 6.61 13.16
N ILE A 65 -1.30 6.79 11.96
CA ILE A 65 -2.52 7.56 11.68
C ILE A 65 -3.58 6.57 11.19
N ARG A 66 -4.66 6.44 11.96
CA ARG A 66 -5.83 5.64 11.57
C ARG A 66 -6.86 6.52 10.89
N LEU A 67 -7.36 6.08 9.73
CA LEU A 67 -8.43 6.76 9.03
C LEU A 67 -9.77 6.49 9.73
N THR A 68 -10.56 7.55 9.88
CA THR A 68 -11.95 7.42 10.35
C THR A 68 -12.82 6.73 9.30
N PRO A 69 -13.98 6.17 9.67
CA PRO A 69 -14.93 5.59 8.71
C PRO A 69 -15.32 6.55 7.59
N GLU A 70 -15.54 7.81 7.92
CA GLU A 70 -15.87 8.84 6.94
C GLU A 70 -14.74 9.08 5.95
N GLN A 71 -13.50 9.18 6.42
CA GLN A 71 -12.31 9.31 5.56
C GLN A 71 -12.10 8.12 4.65
N LYS A 72 -12.51 6.94 5.06
CA LYS A 72 -12.41 5.70 4.28
C LYS A 72 -13.53 5.57 3.24
N LEU A 73 -14.73 6.06 3.54
CA LEU A 73 -15.95 5.70 2.82
C LEU A 73 -16.69 6.85 2.16
N ASN A 74 -16.47 8.11 2.57
CA ASN A 74 -17.00 9.27 1.88
C ASN A 74 -16.09 9.65 0.71
N LYS A 75 -16.56 9.45 -0.52
CA LYS A 75 -15.78 9.71 -1.75
C LYS A 75 -15.37 11.16 -1.94
N GLU A 76 -16.15 12.10 -1.36
CA GLU A 76 -15.92 13.53 -1.52
C GLU A 76 -15.10 14.12 -0.36
N TYR A 77 -14.78 13.32 0.68
CA TYR A 77 -14.17 13.82 1.91
C TYR A 77 -12.92 14.67 1.64
N PHE A 78 -11.99 14.17 0.85
CA PHE A 78 -10.73 14.89 0.59
C PHE A 78 -10.87 16.06 -0.39
N SER A 79 -12.01 16.19 -1.09
CA SER A 79 -12.36 17.36 -1.90
C SER A 79 -12.93 18.49 -1.05
N GLU A 80 -13.51 18.19 0.11
CA GLU A 80 -14.13 19.13 1.04
C GLU A 80 -13.09 19.86 1.89
N LYS A 81 -13.52 20.88 2.61
CA LYS A 81 -12.64 21.71 3.44
C LYS A 81 -11.91 20.90 4.50
N ASP A 82 -12.64 20.09 5.25
CA ASP A 82 -12.10 19.31 6.37
C ASP A 82 -11.09 18.26 5.88
N GLY A 83 -11.35 17.66 4.73
CA GLY A 83 -10.44 16.73 4.09
C GLY A 83 -9.14 17.39 3.60
N LYS A 84 -9.24 18.60 3.03
CA LYS A 84 -8.06 19.39 2.64
C LYS A 84 -7.22 19.78 3.84
N GLU A 85 -7.85 20.21 4.93
CA GLU A 85 -7.15 20.52 6.18
C GLU A 85 -6.51 19.26 6.78
N TRP A 86 -7.15 18.10 6.66
CA TRP A 86 -6.57 16.83 7.07
C TRP A 86 -5.36 16.44 6.23
N LEU A 87 -5.42 16.60 4.90
CA LEU A 87 -4.29 16.37 4.00
C LEU A 87 -3.09 17.27 4.33
N ASP A 88 -3.33 18.53 4.71
CA ASP A 88 -2.28 19.44 5.16
C ASP A 88 -1.62 18.95 6.46
N LYS A 89 -2.41 18.50 7.42
CA LYS A 89 -1.92 17.92 8.67
C LYS A 89 -1.13 16.63 8.42
N PHE A 90 -1.62 15.77 7.52
CA PHE A 90 -0.92 14.53 7.18
C PHE A 90 0.40 14.79 6.46
N TRP A 91 0.44 15.79 5.58
CA TRP A 91 1.68 16.27 4.97
C TRP A 91 2.71 16.71 6.03
N ASP A 92 2.26 17.51 7.00
CA ASP A 92 3.12 17.96 8.10
C ASP A 92 3.67 16.78 8.92
N ILE A 93 2.85 15.77 9.21
CA ILE A 93 3.27 14.55 9.90
C ILE A 93 4.34 13.82 9.10
N CYS A 94 4.11 13.56 7.81
CA CYS A 94 5.07 12.89 6.92
C CYS A 94 6.36 13.71 6.75
N SER A 95 6.25 15.04 6.79
CA SER A 95 7.40 15.93 6.64
C SER A 95 8.32 15.93 7.87
N ARG A 96 7.74 15.82 9.07
CA ARG A 96 8.46 15.91 10.35
C ARG A 96 8.91 14.56 10.91
N ASN A 97 8.34 13.45 10.44
CA ASN A 97 8.64 12.12 10.95
C ASN A 97 9.30 11.25 9.88
N ALA A 98 10.32 10.51 10.29
CA ALA A 98 11.02 9.58 9.40
C ALA A 98 10.20 8.30 9.13
N LYS A 99 9.33 7.90 10.06
CA LYS A 99 8.59 6.65 10.02
C LYS A 99 7.12 6.90 10.31
N VAL A 100 6.27 6.71 9.31
CA VAL A 100 4.82 6.96 9.40
C VAL A 100 4.04 5.75 8.91
N ILE A 101 2.90 5.47 9.52
CA ILE A 101 1.92 4.47 9.11
C ILE A 101 0.61 5.20 8.86
N ILE A 102 0.01 4.97 7.69
CA ILE A 102 -1.41 5.23 7.46
C ILE A 102 -2.15 3.90 7.42
N ASP A 103 -3.22 3.80 8.20
CA ASP A 103 -3.90 2.55 8.49
C ASP A 103 -5.42 2.69 8.39
N THR A 104 -6.06 1.72 7.77
CA THR A 104 -7.52 1.68 7.58
C THR A 104 -8.23 0.76 8.57
N ASN A 105 -7.50 0.08 9.45
CA ASN A 105 -8.11 -0.79 10.46
C ASN A 105 -8.80 0.03 11.54
N ASP A 106 -10.00 -0.41 11.93
CA ASP A 106 -10.64 0.10 13.14
C ASP A 106 -9.83 -0.34 14.38
N PRO A 107 -9.92 0.37 15.51
CA PRO A 107 -9.33 -0.08 16.77
C PRO A 107 -9.79 -1.48 17.16
N GLU A 108 -8.97 -2.20 17.91
CA GLU A 108 -9.28 -3.57 18.33
C GLU A 108 -10.62 -3.63 19.09
N GLY A 109 -11.50 -4.52 18.64
CA GLY A 109 -12.84 -4.70 19.21
C GLY A 109 -13.88 -3.71 18.71
N ASP A 110 -13.52 -2.80 17.81
CA ASP A 110 -14.43 -1.83 17.20
C ASP A 110 -14.84 -2.24 15.78
N ASN A 111 -16.04 -1.81 15.36
CA ASN A 111 -16.60 -2.06 14.03
C ASN A 111 -17.18 -0.76 13.45
N GLU A 112 -16.49 0.35 13.65
CA GLU A 112 -16.95 1.67 13.24
C GLU A 112 -17.14 1.77 11.73
N THR A 113 -16.25 1.17 10.95
CA THR A 113 -16.36 1.15 9.49
C THR A 113 -17.60 0.42 9.00
N GLU A 114 -17.95 -0.72 9.61
CA GLU A 114 -19.15 -1.47 9.24
C GLU A 114 -20.41 -0.74 9.66
N ARG A 115 -20.44 -0.14 10.85
CA ARG A 115 -21.57 0.70 11.31
C ARG A 115 -21.81 1.86 10.37
N TYR A 116 -20.77 2.62 10.04
CA TYR A 116 -20.87 3.74 9.10
C TYR A 116 -21.38 3.29 7.72
N ALA A 117 -20.89 2.17 7.21
CA ALA A 117 -21.32 1.63 5.94
C ALA A 117 -22.82 1.29 5.94
N VAL A 118 -23.32 0.68 7.03
CA VAL A 118 -24.76 0.36 7.18
C VAL A 118 -25.59 1.64 7.25
N GLU A 119 -25.20 2.61 8.05
CA GLU A 119 -25.91 3.89 8.23
C GLU A 119 -26.02 4.69 6.92
N HIS A 120 -25.00 4.58 6.06
CA HIS A 120 -24.95 5.31 4.79
C HIS A 120 -25.35 4.45 3.58
N ASN A 121 -25.90 3.25 3.79
CA ASN A 121 -26.30 2.32 2.75
C ASN A 121 -25.17 1.96 1.76
N ILE A 122 -23.93 1.85 2.26
CA ILE A 122 -22.74 1.48 1.48
C ILE A 122 -22.62 -0.05 1.50
N SER A 123 -22.66 -0.67 0.33
CA SER A 123 -22.53 -2.11 0.20
C SER A 123 -21.11 -2.59 0.53
N ARG A 124 -20.96 -3.87 0.89
CA ARG A 124 -19.63 -4.48 1.13
C ARG A 124 -18.72 -4.40 -0.10
N LYS A 125 -19.28 -4.43 -1.30
CA LYS A 125 -18.52 -4.25 -2.52
C LYS A 125 -17.95 -2.85 -2.59
N GLU A 126 -18.77 -1.84 -2.34
CA GLU A 126 -18.34 -0.44 -2.33
C GLU A 126 -17.30 -0.15 -1.23
N VAL A 127 -17.43 -0.76 -0.05
CA VAL A 127 -16.40 -0.64 1.01
C VAL A 127 -15.04 -1.09 0.51
N ARG A 128 -14.98 -2.24 -0.19
CA ARG A 128 -13.74 -2.76 -0.78
C ARG A 128 -13.16 -1.87 -1.88
N GLU A 129 -13.99 -1.13 -2.58
CA GLU A 129 -13.56 -0.20 -3.64
C GLU A 129 -13.14 1.16 -3.07
N ARG A 130 -13.89 1.67 -2.06
CA ARG A 130 -13.69 3.02 -1.51
C ARG A 130 -12.43 3.12 -0.65
N ILE A 131 -12.13 2.12 0.17
CA ILE A 131 -10.94 2.14 1.05
C ILE A 131 -9.63 2.26 0.25
N PRO A 132 -9.37 1.42 -0.77
CA PRO A 132 -8.17 1.59 -1.61
C PRO A 132 -8.15 2.91 -2.38
N ALA A 133 -9.32 3.39 -2.84
CA ALA A 133 -9.42 4.67 -3.53
C ALA A 133 -9.07 5.85 -2.60
N ALA A 134 -9.56 5.86 -1.36
CA ALA A 134 -9.22 6.87 -0.37
C ALA A 134 -7.71 6.89 -0.06
N LEU A 135 -7.11 5.71 0.14
CA LEU A 135 -5.65 5.62 0.30
C LEU A 135 -4.91 6.14 -0.94
N GLY A 136 -5.39 5.79 -2.13
CA GLY A 136 -4.82 6.27 -3.39
C GLY A 136 -4.86 7.79 -3.51
N GLU A 137 -5.98 8.42 -3.17
CA GLU A 137 -6.15 9.87 -3.20
C GLU A 137 -5.18 10.56 -2.21
N ILE A 138 -5.06 10.03 -0.98
CA ILE A 138 -4.12 10.55 0.01
C ILE A 138 -2.68 10.43 -0.50
N ILE A 139 -2.28 9.26 -0.97
CA ILE A 139 -0.90 9.03 -1.42
C ILE A 139 -0.59 9.83 -2.69
N GLY A 140 -1.52 9.90 -3.65
CA GLY A 140 -1.40 10.75 -4.82
C GLY A 140 -1.16 12.21 -4.45
N ASN A 141 -1.92 12.74 -3.47
CA ASN A 141 -1.73 14.09 -2.96
C ASN A 141 -0.34 14.29 -2.32
N MET A 142 0.12 13.33 -1.51
CA MET A 142 1.45 13.40 -0.89
C MET A 142 2.58 13.40 -1.93
N VAL A 143 2.48 12.55 -2.95
CA VAL A 143 3.46 12.47 -4.04
C VAL A 143 3.46 13.76 -4.88
N GLN A 144 2.29 14.29 -5.23
CA GLN A 144 2.17 15.56 -5.95
C GLN A 144 2.78 16.74 -5.18
N ARG A 145 2.72 16.72 -3.85
CA ARG A 145 3.40 17.70 -2.98
C ARG A 145 4.91 17.48 -2.89
N GLY A 146 5.43 16.40 -3.47
CA GLY A 146 6.86 16.10 -3.49
C GLY A 146 7.36 15.28 -2.30
N LEU A 147 6.52 14.45 -1.68
CA LEU A 147 6.95 13.53 -0.63
C LEU A 147 7.97 12.54 -1.20
N LYS A 148 9.18 12.57 -0.65
CA LYS A 148 10.24 11.61 -0.96
C LYS A 148 10.32 10.60 0.17
N SER A 149 9.78 9.41 -0.04
CA SER A 149 9.71 8.34 0.95
C SER A 149 9.77 6.98 0.27
N SER A 150 10.42 6.01 0.89
CA SER A 150 10.14 4.61 0.57
C SER A 150 8.75 4.26 1.08
N MET A 151 7.97 3.53 0.30
CA MET A 151 6.61 3.18 0.66
C MET A 151 6.46 1.66 0.72
N LEU A 152 5.92 1.15 1.83
CA LEU A 152 5.50 -0.25 1.96
C LEU A 152 3.97 -0.29 1.85
N MET A 153 3.46 -0.84 0.76
CA MET A 153 2.03 -1.01 0.55
C MET A 153 1.62 -2.45 0.89
N THR A 154 0.63 -2.60 1.77
CA THR A 154 0.13 -3.92 2.18
C THR A 154 -1.25 -4.17 1.61
N GLY A 155 -1.34 -5.19 0.75
CA GLY A 155 -2.55 -5.57 0.04
C GLY A 155 -2.55 -5.14 -1.43
N GLY A 156 -2.93 -6.05 -2.33
CA GLY A 156 -2.97 -5.79 -3.78
C GLY A 156 -3.95 -4.68 -4.16
N ASP A 157 -5.12 -4.66 -3.52
CA ASP A 157 -6.13 -3.61 -3.76
C ASP A 157 -5.61 -2.23 -3.32
N THR A 158 -4.84 -2.16 -2.23
CA THR A 158 -4.19 -0.93 -1.76
C THR A 158 -3.19 -0.42 -2.78
N LEU A 159 -2.32 -1.29 -3.28
CA LEU A 159 -1.36 -0.94 -4.32
C LEU A 159 -2.07 -0.44 -5.57
N LEU A 160 -3.08 -1.17 -6.04
CA LEU A 160 -3.85 -0.78 -7.22
C LEU A 160 -4.54 0.58 -7.04
N GLY A 161 -5.16 0.83 -5.88
CA GLY A 161 -5.78 2.11 -5.55
C GLY A 161 -4.78 3.27 -5.58
N CYS A 162 -3.59 3.06 -5.03
CA CYS A 162 -2.51 4.05 -5.07
C CYS A 162 -2.01 4.30 -6.50
N MET A 163 -1.78 3.24 -7.29
CA MET A 163 -1.30 3.34 -8.67
C MET A 163 -2.26 4.14 -9.55
N HIS A 164 -3.59 3.93 -9.42
CA HIS A 164 -4.60 4.70 -10.16
C HIS A 164 -4.51 6.21 -9.92
N HIS A 165 -4.13 6.64 -8.70
CA HIS A 165 -4.04 8.06 -8.34
C HIS A 165 -2.65 8.67 -8.61
N LEU A 166 -1.64 7.84 -8.79
CA LEU A 166 -0.30 8.28 -9.18
C LEU A 166 -0.18 8.61 -10.67
N GLY A 167 -1.21 8.26 -11.46
CA GLY A 167 -1.28 8.60 -12.88
C GLY A 167 -0.40 7.76 -13.78
N ASP A 168 0.37 6.84 -13.21
CA ASP A 168 1.20 5.92 -13.96
C ASP A 168 1.14 4.53 -13.33
N THR A 169 1.25 3.53 -14.16
CA THR A 169 0.90 2.17 -13.78
C THR A 169 2.04 1.18 -13.93
N GLU A 170 3.24 1.69 -14.23
CA GLU A 170 4.40 0.83 -14.38
C GLU A 170 5.28 0.85 -13.12
N LEU A 171 5.42 -0.34 -12.52
CA LEU A 171 6.40 -0.59 -11.49
C LEU A 171 7.55 -1.41 -12.09
N THR A 172 8.75 -0.87 -12.05
CA THR A 172 9.94 -1.62 -12.43
C THR A 172 10.48 -2.36 -11.20
N PRO A 173 10.43 -3.71 -11.17
CA PRO A 173 11.05 -4.47 -10.10
C PRO A 173 12.55 -4.22 -10.07
N VAL A 174 13.08 -3.86 -8.91
CA VAL A 174 14.50 -3.61 -8.68
C VAL A 174 15.16 -4.81 -8.00
N GLY A 175 14.44 -5.47 -7.10
CA GLY A 175 14.93 -6.64 -6.40
C GLY A 175 13.97 -7.12 -5.33
N GLU A 176 14.34 -8.19 -4.65
CA GLU A 176 13.66 -8.70 -3.48
C GLU A 176 14.48 -8.33 -2.25
N TYR A 177 13.87 -7.60 -1.32
CA TYR A 177 14.53 -7.18 -0.09
C TYR A 177 14.52 -8.31 0.95
N GLU A 178 13.39 -8.97 1.08
CA GLU A 178 13.17 -10.17 1.88
C GLU A 178 12.21 -11.08 1.13
N ILE A 179 12.13 -12.35 1.46
CA ILE A 179 11.25 -13.31 0.80
C ILE A 179 9.81 -12.79 0.75
N GLY A 180 9.32 -12.53 -0.47
CA GLY A 180 7.99 -12.00 -0.72
C GLY A 180 7.85 -10.49 -0.60
N ILE A 181 8.93 -9.73 -0.32
CA ILE A 181 8.95 -8.28 -0.30
C ILE A 181 9.72 -7.78 -1.51
N VAL A 182 9.00 -7.44 -2.58
CA VAL A 182 9.59 -6.93 -3.82
C VAL A 182 9.80 -5.43 -3.72
N LEU A 183 11.04 -4.99 -3.94
CA LEU A 183 11.37 -3.59 -4.11
C LEU A 183 11.15 -3.22 -5.57
N SER A 184 10.34 -2.21 -5.79
CA SER A 184 10.05 -1.68 -7.13
C SER A 184 10.25 -0.17 -7.15
N GLN A 185 10.60 0.34 -8.30
CA GLN A 185 10.69 1.77 -8.57
C GLN A 185 9.48 2.19 -9.39
N LEU A 186 8.86 3.28 -8.98
CA LEU A 186 7.86 3.99 -9.79
C LEU A 186 8.61 4.74 -10.90
N VAL A 187 8.17 4.58 -12.15
CA VAL A 187 8.82 5.20 -13.33
C VAL A 187 8.10 6.46 -13.70
#